data_7552005f4ab8f5e9703f5157077369f9
#
_entry.id   7552005f4ab8f5e9703f5157077369f9
#
_cell.length_a   1.000
_cell.length_b   1.000
_cell.length_c   1.000
_cell.angle_alpha   90.00
_cell.angle_beta   90.00
_cell.angle_gamma   90.00
#
_symmetry.space_group_name_H-M   'P 1'
#
loop_
_entity.id
_entity.type
_entity.pdbx_description
1 polymer ?
#
loop_
_entity_poly.entity_id
_entity_poly.type
_entity_poly.pdbx_seq_one_letter_code
_entity_poly.pdbx_strand_id
1 'polypeptide(L)'
;MGPEDALSSNGGEAEMSRLSVSGTLSVPDKEQLELAEAILARLNPADSHELRQMSTRFGLVSGMLLMIVALFWFLAIHVAGNEWGGNSGPSSILFDLNFSQISWLVPVLVFLATLLVSLSRERGGAITATLGGVFLILVIYLAIEPIGHAMLATEGSDLMISLMQTVRLGILGVLVHYSARHFLDAMLVTWVRSVLSGFDVVLAPQDED
;
A
#
# COMPACT_ATOMS: atom_id res chain seq x y z
N MET A 1 -12.23 8.90 -76.52
CA MET A 1 -12.44 10.04 -75.62
C MET A 1 -13.00 9.47 -74.34
N GLY A 2 -12.13 9.14 -73.41
CA GLY A 2 -12.47 8.63 -72.12
C GLY A 2 -12.51 9.73 -71.07
N PRO A 3 -13.31 9.61 -70.04
CA PRO A 3 -13.16 10.37 -68.82
C PRO A 3 -12.49 9.47 -67.76
N GLU A 4 -11.23 9.61 -67.64
CA GLU A 4 -10.51 9.22 -66.40
C GLU A 4 -10.23 10.48 -65.60
N ASP A 5 -10.33 10.33 -64.30
CA ASP A 5 -9.90 11.21 -63.23
C ASP A 5 -11.01 11.67 -62.28
N ALA A 6 -11.45 10.75 -61.47
CA ALA A 6 -12.04 11.07 -60.19
C ALA A 6 -11.74 9.94 -59.19
N LEU A 7 -10.51 9.78 -58.83
CA LEU A 7 -10.10 8.86 -57.75
C LEU A 7 -9.28 9.59 -56.71
N SER A 8 -9.85 9.58 -55.52
CA SER A 8 -9.10 9.49 -54.27
C SER A 8 -8.43 10.74 -53.75
N SER A 9 -9.20 11.46 -52.97
CA SER A 9 -8.64 12.33 -51.93
C SER A 9 -9.45 12.31 -50.61
N ASN A 10 -10.11 11.22 -50.30
CA ASN A 10 -10.94 11.15 -49.10
C ASN A 10 -10.52 10.08 -48.07
N GLY A 11 -9.34 9.46 -48.26
CA GLY A 11 -8.86 8.43 -47.32
C GLY A 11 -7.97 8.95 -46.17
N GLY A 12 -7.38 10.14 -46.34
CA GLY A 12 -6.39 10.65 -45.38
C GLY A 12 -6.97 11.44 -44.19
N GLU A 13 -8.12 12.07 -44.36
CA GLU A 13 -8.73 12.89 -43.29
C GLU A 13 -9.53 12.08 -42.29
N ALA A 14 -10.03 10.91 -42.66
CA ALA A 14 -10.78 10.04 -41.77
C ALA A 14 -9.89 9.24 -40.78
N GLU A 15 -8.62 9.04 -41.09
CA GLU A 15 -7.68 8.34 -40.23
C GLU A 15 -7.02 9.28 -39.21
N MET A 16 -6.78 10.53 -39.57
CA MET A 16 -6.23 11.53 -38.67
C MET A 16 -7.25 11.99 -37.59
N SER A 17 -8.54 11.83 -37.84
CA SER A 17 -9.60 12.14 -36.87
C SER A 17 -9.78 11.07 -35.79
N ARG A 18 -9.18 9.89 -35.95
CA ARG A 18 -9.25 8.81 -34.94
C ARG A 18 -8.11 8.83 -33.93
N LEU A 19 -7.11 9.67 -34.10
CA LEU A 19 -6.00 9.87 -33.16
C LEU A 19 -6.15 11.10 -32.28
N SER A 20 -7.27 11.79 -32.31
CA SER A 20 -7.65 12.66 -31.21
C SER A 20 -8.05 11.72 -30.05
N VAL A 21 -7.05 11.22 -29.33
CA VAL A 21 -7.20 10.80 -27.94
C VAL A 21 -7.70 12.03 -27.20
N SER A 22 -9.00 12.19 -27.21
CA SER A 22 -9.76 13.06 -26.33
C SER A 22 -9.53 12.53 -24.91
N GLY A 23 -8.33 12.78 -24.40
CA GLY A 23 -8.13 12.90 -22.98
C GLY A 23 -8.97 14.10 -22.58
N THR A 24 -10.26 13.87 -22.39
CA THR A 24 -11.10 14.76 -21.61
C THR A 24 -10.43 14.82 -20.26
N LEU A 25 -9.63 15.88 -20.05
CA LEU A 25 -9.24 16.32 -18.71
C LEU A 25 -10.58 16.56 -18.00
N SER A 26 -11.08 15.51 -17.35
CA SER A 26 -12.28 15.63 -16.54
C SER A 26 -11.95 16.66 -15.48
N VAL A 27 -12.65 17.78 -15.50
CA VAL A 27 -12.55 18.78 -14.43
C VAL A 27 -12.72 18.00 -13.13
N PRO A 28 -11.73 18.04 -12.21
CA PRO A 28 -11.83 17.30 -10.96
C PRO A 28 -13.10 17.68 -10.23
N ASP A 29 -13.75 16.68 -9.66
CA ASP A 29 -14.94 16.88 -8.85
C ASP A 29 -14.57 17.65 -7.56
N LYS A 30 -15.54 18.39 -7.03
CA LYS A 30 -15.38 19.18 -5.81
C LYS A 30 -14.79 18.32 -4.66
N GLU A 31 -15.27 17.07 -4.53
CA GLU A 31 -14.73 16.13 -3.54
C GLU A 31 -13.23 15.80 -3.73
N GLN A 32 -12.78 15.73 -4.97
CA GLN A 32 -11.36 15.49 -5.30
C GLN A 32 -10.50 16.69 -4.93
N LEU A 33 -11.02 17.91 -5.11
CA LEU A 33 -10.33 19.13 -4.72
C LEU A 33 -10.22 19.27 -3.20
N GLU A 34 -11.32 19.05 -2.48
CA GLU A 34 -11.34 19.07 -1.01
C GLU A 34 -10.36 18.03 -0.43
N LEU A 35 -10.32 16.82 -1.03
CA LEU A 35 -9.37 15.78 -0.62
C LEU A 35 -7.92 16.18 -0.92
N ALA A 36 -7.66 16.77 -2.09
CA ALA A 36 -6.33 17.22 -2.45
C ALA A 36 -5.85 18.34 -1.51
N GLU A 37 -6.74 19.29 -1.17
CA GLU A 37 -6.46 20.36 -0.21
C GLU A 37 -6.15 19.81 1.20
N ALA A 38 -6.93 18.85 1.68
CA ALA A 38 -6.68 18.19 2.97
C ALA A 38 -5.32 17.49 3.01
N ILE A 39 -4.94 16.80 1.92
CA ILE A 39 -3.63 16.14 1.79
C ILE A 39 -2.50 17.18 1.76
N LEU A 40 -2.66 18.28 1.00
CA LEU A 40 -1.68 19.37 0.93
C LEU A 40 -1.50 20.05 2.29
N ALA A 41 -2.59 20.34 2.99
CA ALA A 41 -2.54 20.91 4.33
C ALA A 41 -1.79 20.02 5.33
N ARG A 42 -1.94 18.69 5.19
CA ARG A 42 -1.21 17.72 6.03
C ARG A 42 0.28 17.65 5.70
N LEU A 43 0.63 17.69 4.42
CA LEU A 43 2.01 17.53 3.94
C LEU A 43 2.79 18.84 3.99
N ASN A 44 2.08 19.96 3.93
CA ASN A 44 2.61 21.33 3.97
C ASN A 44 3.83 21.54 3.05
N PRO A 45 3.75 21.21 1.75
CA PRO A 45 4.85 21.43 0.82
C PRO A 45 5.01 22.92 0.52
N ALA A 46 6.24 23.44 0.54
CA ALA A 46 6.51 24.84 0.22
C ALA A 46 6.29 25.15 -1.27
N ASP A 47 6.58 24.18 -2.15
CA ASP A 47 6.42 24.35 -3.61
C ASP A 47 6.14 23.04 -4.34
N SER A 48 5.91 23.12 -5.65
CA SER A 48 5.67 21.96 -6.53
C SER A 48 6.92 21.08 -6.71
N HIS A 49 8.11 21.63 -6.54
CA HIS A 49 9.36 20.89 -6.60
C HIS A 49 9.53 20.02 -5.36
N GLU A 50 9.23 20.55 -4.19
CA GLU A 50 9.24 19.83 -2.93
C GLU A 50 8.22 18.67 -2.94
N LEU A 51 7.02 18.90 -3.49
CA LEU A 51 6.01 17.86 -3.67
C LEU A 51 6.55 16.69 -4.51
N ARG A 52 7.29 16.98 -5.58
CA ARG A 52 7.94 15.95 -6.41
C ARG A 52 9.01 15.20 -5.63
N GLN A 53 9.82 15.90 -4.86
CA GLN A 53 10.87 15.31 -4.04
C GLN A 53 10.28 14.41 -2.95
N MET A 54 9.20 14.84 -2.29
CA MET A 54 8.47 14.04 -1.29
C MET A 54 7.94 12.75 -1.90
N SER A 55 7.30 12.79 -3.09
CA SER A 55 6.82 11.59 -3.78
C SER A 55 7.95 10.59 -4.04
N THR A 56 9.08 11.07 -4.56
CA THR A 56 10.25 10.23 -4.83
C THR A 56 10.83 9.65 -3.53
N ARG A 57 10.95 10.46 -2.48
CA ARG A 57 11.49 10.03 -1.18
C ARG A 57 10.60 8.97 -0.54
N PHE A 58 9.29 9.18 -0.47
CA PHE A 58 8.35 8.20 0.10
C PHE A 58 8.33 6.91 -0.71
N GLY A 59 8.33 7.00 -2.04
CA GLY A 59 8.40 5.84 -2.91
C GLY A 59 9.68 5.04 -2.73
N LEU A 60 10.83 5.71 -2.62
CA LEU A 60 12.12 5.06 -2.41
C LEU A 60 12.17 4.37 -1.04
N VAL A 61 11.76 5.07 0.03
CA VAL A 61 11.73 4.50 1.39
C VAL A 61 10.79 3.29 1.44
N SER A 62 9.59 3.38 0.83
CA SER A 62 8.67 2.25 0.75
C SER A 62 9.28 1.07 0.01
N GLY A 63 9.91 1.31 -1.15
CA GLY A 63 10.57 0.27 -1.93
C GLY A 63 11.70 -0.43 -1.16
N MET A 64 12.54 0.36 -0.46
CA MET A 64 13.60 -0.20 0.40
C MET A 64 13.04 -1.04 1.54
N LEU A 65 11.99 -0.56 2.21
CA LEU A 65 11.34 -1.31 3.29
C LEU A 65 10.70 -2.59 2.76
N LEU A 66 10.05 -2.56 1.60
CA LEU A 66 9.47 -3.75 0.97
C LEU A 66 10.55 -4.79 0.63
N MET A 67 11.71 -4.35 0.17
CA MET A 67 12.86 -5.23 -0.08
C MET A 67 13.35 -5.88 1.22
N ILE A 68 13.43 -5.10 2.30
CA ILE A 68 13.80 -5.61 3.64
C ILE A 68 12.74 -6.62 4.12
N VAL A 69 11.45 -6.36 3.92
CA VAL A 69 10.36 -7.29 4.23
C VAL A 69 10.56 -8.61 3.50
N ALA A 70 10.82 -8.57 2.19
CA ALA A 70 11.01 -9.78 1.39
C ALA A 70 12.25 -10.57 1.83
N LEU A 71 13.37 -9.90 2.09
CA LEU A 71 14.60 -10.53 2.60
C LEU A 71 14.39 -11.11 3.99
N PHE A 72 13.75 -10.36 4.88
CA PHE A 72 13.44 -10.84 6.23
C PHE A 72 12.52 -12.06 6.19
N TRP A 73 11.47 -12.02 5.38
CA TRP A 73 10.56 -13.15 5.21
C TRP A 73 11.32 -14.39 4.72
N PHE A 74 12.13 -14.22 3.67
CA PHE A 74 12.87 -15.33 3.09
C PHE A 74 13.88 -15.93 4.10
N LEU A 75 14.69 -15.11 4.73
CA LEU A 75 15.77 -15.59 5.62
C LEU A 75 15.20 -16.07 6.96
N ALA A 76 14.37 -15.27 7.62
CA ALA A 76 13.93 -15.55 8.99
C ALA A 76 12.73 -16.51 9.06
N ILE A 77 11.92 -16.59 8.01
CA ILE A 77 10.71 -17.40 8.01
C ILE A 77 10.88 -18.64 7.15
N HIS A 78 11.41 -18.50 5.95
CA HIS A 78 11.55 -19.64 5.04
C HIS A 78 12.80 -20.48 5.34
N VAL A 79 13.97 -19.87 5.41
CA VAL A 79 15.23 -20.60 5.63
C VAL A 79 15.38 -21.03 7.10
N ALA A 80 15.37 -20.08 8.03
CA ALA A 80 15.59 -20.37 9.45
C ALA A 80 14.41 -21.15 10.08
N GLY A 81 13.21 -21.02 9.55
CA GLY A 81 12.05 -21.78 10.01
C GLY A 81 12.18 -23.28 9.82
N ASN A 82 12.87 -23.73 8.77
CA ASN A 82 13.11 -25.16 8.51
C ASN A 82 14.18 -25.75 9.44
N GLU A 83 15.22 -24.98 9.75
CA GLU A 83 16.33 -25.44 10.59
C GLU A 83 16.00 -25.40 12.08
N TRP A 84 15.20 -24.43 12.51
CA TRP A 84 14.89 -24.18 13.93
C TRP A 84 13.51 -24.69 14.34
N GLY A 85 12.92 -25.60 13.56
CA GLY A 85 11.68 -26.31 13.90
C GLY A 85 10.40 -25.45 13.85
N GLY A 86 10.50 -24.22 13.33
CA GLY A 86 9.40 -23.26 13.37
C GLY A 86 8.22 -23.54 12.44
N ASN A 87 8.33 -24.52 11.52
CA ASN A 87 7.28 -24.80 10.54
C ASN A 87 6.47 -26.05 10.87
N SER A 88 6.81 -26.80 11.91
CA SER A 88 6.15 -28.05 12.29
C SER A 88 5.05 -27.79 13.32
N GLY A 89 3.82 -28.17 12.97
CA GLY A 89 2.65 -28.14 13.84
C GLY A 89 1.69 -26.98 13.56
N PRO A 90 0.48 -27.05 14.10
CA PRO A 90 -0.50 -25.98 14.00
C PRO A 90 -0.04 -24.78 14.82
N SER A 91 0.11 -23.64 14.18
CA SER A 91 0.43 -22.36 14.85
C SER A 91 -0.82 -21.57 15.23
N SER A 92 -1.95 -21.87 14.61
CA SER A 92 -3.26 -21.36 15.00
C SER A 92 -4.25 -22.51 15.13
N ILE A 93 -4.90 -22.62 16.29
CA ILE A 93 -5.94 -23.60 16.55
C ILE A 93 -7.27 -23.13 15.97
N LEU A 94 -7.56 -21.84 16.07
CA LEU A 94 -8.84 -21.30 15.64
C LEU A 94 -9.05 -21.44 14.14
N PHE A 95 -7.98 -21.29 13.34
CA PHE A 95 -8.04 -21.31 11.89
C PHE A 95 -7.39 -22.55 11.28
N ASP A 96 -6.84 -23.46 12.09
CA ASP A 96 -6.09 -24.65 11.63
C ASP A 96 -4.98 -24.29 10.61
N LEU A 97 -4.27 -23.18 10.88
CA LEU A 97 -3.22 -22.66 10.02
C LEU A 97 -1.85 -23.05 10.56
N ASN A 98 -0.96 -23.44 9.66
CA ASN A 98 0.44 -23.64 9.99
C ASN A 98 1.21 -22.29 9.95
N PHE A 99 2.41 -22.26 10.54
CA PHE A 99 3.23 -21.07 10.62
C PHE A 99 3.55 -20.46 9.23
N SER A 100 3.80 -21.30 8.24
CA SER A 100 4.06 -20.84 6.87
C SER A 100 2.89 -20.08 6.29
N GLN A 101 1.65 -20.53 6.51
CA GLN A 101 0.44 -19.84 6.06
C GLN A 101 0.25 -18.51 6.80
N ILE A 102 0.43 -18.50 8.12
CA ILE A 102 0.32 -17.28 8.94
C ILE A 102 1.38 -16.25 8.50
N SER A 103 2.58 -16.68 8.16
CA SER A 103 3.66 -15.80 7.71
C SER A 103 3.37 -15.05 6.41
N TRP A 104 2.45 -15.54 5.58
CA TRP A 104 1.90 -14.84 4.44
C TRP A 104 0.67 -14.02 4.77
N LEU A 105 -0.21 -14.55 5.61
CA LEU A 105 -1.47 -13.92 5.96
C LEU A 105 -1.25 -12.63 6.76
N VAL A 106 -0.33 -12.63 7.72
CA VAL A 106 -0.03 -11.46 8.56
C VAL A 106 0.40 -10.25 7.74
N PRO A 107 1.38 -10.32 6.82
CA PRO A 107 1.73 -9.20 5.95
C PRO A 107 0.57 -8.64 5.15
N VAL A 108 -0.24 -9.52 4.56
CA VAL A 108 -1.41 -9.11 3.76
C VAL A 108 -2.44 -8.38 4.63
N LEU A 109 -2.76 -8.91 5.80
CA LEU A 109 -3.70 -8.28 6.73
C LEU A 109 -3.18 -6.95 7.27
N VAL A 110 -1.88 -6.85 7.61
CA VAL A 110 -1.26 -5.59 8.04
C VAL A 110 -1.32 -4.55 6.94
N PHE A 111 -1.02 -4.94 5.70
CA PHE A 111 -1.10 -4.04 4.55
C PHE A 111 -2.52 -3.52 4.37
N LEU A 112 -3.51 -4.42 4.35
CA LEU A 112 -4.93 -4.05 4.22
C LEU A 112 -5.41 -3.20 5.40
N ALA A 113 -5.04 -3.54 6.63
CA ALA A 113 -5.37 -2.75 7.82
C ALA A 113 -4.81 -1.33 7.70
N THR A 114 -3.53 -1.20 7.32
CA THR A 114 -2.87 0.10 7.15
C THR A 114 -3.54 0.93 6.06
N LEU A 115 -3.88 0.31 4.93
CA LEU A 115 -4.58 0.94 3.82
C LEU A 115 -5.97 1.45 4.26
N LEU A 116 -6.77 0.61 4.91
CA LEU A 116 -8.11 0.96 5.35
C LEU A 116 -8.10 2.06 6.41
N VAL A 117 -7.20 2.00 7.39
CA VAL A 117 -7.04 3.05 8.41
C VAL A 117 -6.59 4.37 7.79
N SER A 118 -5.65 4.33 6.84
CA SER A 118 -5.21 5.54 6.14
C SER A 118 -6.34 6.13 5.29
N LEU A 119 -7.07 5.30 4.56
CA LEU A 119 -8.20 5.73 3.75
C LEU A 119 -9.34 6.32 4.61
N SER A 120 -9.61 5.73 5.78
CA SER A 120 -10.62 6.25 6.72
C SER A 120 -10.24 7.62 7.26
N ARG A 121 -8.96 7.87 7.48
CA ARG A 121 -8.45 9.18 7.94
C ARG A 121 -8.68 10.27 6.90
N GLU A 122 -8.46 9.96 5.62
CA GLU A 122 -8.61 10.95 4.54
C GLU A 122 -10.10 11.19 4.18
N ARG A 123 -10.93 10.14 4.23
CA ARG A 123 -12.35 10.22 3.81
C ARG A 123 -13.36 10.24 4.95
N GLY A 124 -12.91 10.11 6.21
CA GLY A 124 -13.81 10.11 7.38
C GLY A 124 -14.75 8.89 7.46
N GLY A 125 -14.46 7.79 6.77
CA GLY A 125 -15.32 6.61 6.70
C GLY A 125 -15.26 5.74 7.97
N ALA A 126 -16.34 5.70 8.77
CA ALA A 126 -16.41 4.87 9.96
C ALA A 126 -16.28 3.37 9.66
N ILE A 127 -16.85 2.89 8.55
CA ILE A 127 -16.80 1.48 8.13
C ILE A 127 -15.36 1.07 7.81
N THR A 128 -14.63 1.88 7.05
CA THR A 128 -13.23 1.60 6.69
C THR A 128 -12.32 1.61 7.91
N ALA A 129 -12.56 2.52 8.88
CA ALA A 129 -11.85 2.54 10.15
C ALA A 129 -12.10 1.25 10.96
N THR A 130 -13.37 0.84 11.07
CA THR A 130 -13.75 -0.38 11.80
C THR A 130 -13.14 -1.63 11.17
N LEU A 131 -13.23 -1.79 9.84
CA LEU A 131 -12.62 -2.91 9.14
C LEU A 131 -11.10 -2.94 9.30
N GLY A 132 -10.44 -1.79 9.20
CA GLY A 132 -9.00 -1.68 9.45
C GLY A 132 -8.62 -2.09 10.87
N GLY A 133 -9.42 -1.69 11.86
CA GLY A 133 -9.28 -2.09 13.26
C GLY A 133 -9.46 -3.59 13.47
N VAL A 134 -10.47 -4.20 12.84
CA VAL A 134 -10.71 -5.65 12.90
C VAL A 134 -9.52 -6.42 12.32
N PHE A 135 -8.98 -6.01 11.17
CA PHE A 135 -7.80 -6.66 10.61
C PHE A 135 -6.57 -6.51 11.50
N LEU A 136 -6.40 -5.37 12.15
CA LEU A 136 -5.29 -5.18 13.09
C LEU A 136 -5.41 -6.11 14.31
N ILE A 137 -6.61 -6.24 14.88
CA ILE A 137 -6.88 -7.15 15.99
C ILE A 137 -6.61 -8.59 15.56
N LEU A 138 -7.04 -8.99 14.36
CA LEU A 138 -6.79 -10.32 13.83
C LEU A 138 -5.27 -10.60 13.64
N VAL A 139 -4.50 -9.61 13.18
CA VAL A 139 -3.04 -9.71 13.09
C VAL A 139 -2.41 -9.92 14.46
N ILE A 140 -2.81 -9.12 15.46
CA ILE A 140 -2.30 -9.24 16.83
C ILE A 140 -2.64 -10.62 17.39
N TYR A 141 -3.87 -11.09 17.17
CA TYR A 141 -4.31 -12.41 17.59
C TYR A 141 -3.42 -13.51 16.97
N LEU A 142 -3.28 -13.53 15.66
CA LEU A 142 -2.46 -14.52 14.94
C LEU A 142 -0.98 -14.48 15.35
N ALA A 143 -0.46 -13.31 15.71
CA ALA A 143 0.92 -13.17 16.16
C ALA A 143 1.14 -13.69 17.58
N ILE A 144 0.16 -13.56 18.47
CA ILE A 144 0.27 -13.93 19.89
C ILE A 144 -0.20 -15.37 20.15
N GLU A 145 -1.10 -15.90 19.33
CA GLU A 145 -1.69 -17.23 19.52
C GLU A 145 -0.67 -18.34 19.74
N PRO A 146 0.49 -18.42 19.03
CA PRO A 146 1.50 -19.44 19.25
C PRO A 146 2.03 -19.47 20.70
N ILE A 147 2.25 -18.29 21.31
CA ILE A 147 2.69 -18.22 22.72
C ILE A 147 1.55 -18.65 23.63
N GLY A 148 0.33 -18.17 23.41
CA GLY A 148 -0.83 -18.54 24.21
C GLY A 148 -1.04 -20.06 24.22
N HIS A 149 -0.92 -20.68 23.06
CA HIS A 149 -1.00 -22.14 22.94
C HIS A 149 0.10 -22.85 23.71
N ALA A 150 1.35 -22.40 23.56
CA ALA A 150 2.50 -23.02 24.26
C ALA A 150 2.40 -22.87 25.78
N MET A 151 1.80 -21.79 26.29
CA MET A 151 1.60 -21.58 27.74
C MET A 151 0.47 -22.44 28.33
N LEU A 152 -0.52 -22.81 27.51
CA LEU A 152 -1.67 -23.60 27.94
C LEU A 152 -1.45 -25.11 27.75
N ALA A 153 -0.52 -25.50 26.90
CA ALA A 153 -0.22 -26.91 26.66
C ALA A 153 0.53 -27.51 27.86
N THR A 154 0.00 -28.60 28.38
CA THR A 154 0.55 -29.32 29.56
C THR A 154 1.71 -30.23 29.21
N GLU A 155 1.93 -30.56 27.95
CA GLU A 155 2.98 -31.48 27.49
C GLU A 155 3.98 -30.74 26.58
N GLY A 156 5.19 -30.44 27.11
CA GLY A 156 6.43 -30.27 26.35
C GLY A 156 6.42 -29.34 25.14
N SER A 157 5.46 -28.41 25.08
CA SER A 157 5.44 -27.40 24.01
C SER A 157 6.67 -26.53 24.13
N ASP A 158 7.41 -26.42 23.03
CA ASP A 158 8.62 -25.63 23.02
C ASP A 158 8.28 -24.13 23.01
N LEU A 159 8.15 -23.57 24.23
CA LEU A 159 7.85 -22.15 24.44
C LEU A 159 8.83 -21.25 23.68
N MET A 160 10.08 -21.69 23.54
CA MET A 160 11.10 -20.94 22.83
C MET A 160 10.80 -20.85 21.32
N ILE A 161 10.31 -21.94 20.71
CA ILE A 161 9.89 -21.95 19.30
C ILE A 161 8.69 -21.01 19.11
N SER A 162 7.69 -21.07 19.96
CA SER A 162 6.51 -20.22 19.90
C SER A 162 6.86 -18.73 20.09
N LEU A 163 7.76 -18.43 21.01
CA LEU A 163 8.27 -17.08 21.20
C LEU A 163 9.00 -16.56 19.96
N MET A 164 9.86 -17.39 19.36
CA MET A 164 10.56 -17.05 18.13
C MET A 164 9.60 -16.82 16.95
N GLN A 165 8.56 -17.62 16.83
CA GLN A 165 7.50 -17.42 15.82
C GLN A 165 6.80 -16.07 16.01
N THR A 166 6.38 -15.76 17.22
CA THR A 166 5.71 -14.49 17.55
C THR A 166 6.61 -13.29 17.27
N VAL A 167 7.88 -13.34 17.67
CA VAL A 167 8.83 -12.24 17.41
C VAL A 167 9.03 -12.03 15.92
N ARG A 168 9.16 -13.08 15.12
CA ARG A 168 9.30 -12.99 13.66
C ARG A 168 8.07 -12.38 13.01
N LEU A 169 6.87 -12.80 13.41
CA LEU A 169 5.61 -12.23 12.91
C LEU A 169 5.45 -10.76 13.33
N GLY A 170 5.83 -10.42 14.56
CA GLY A 170 5.81 -9.04 15.04
C GLY A 170 6.74 -8.12 14.24
N ILE A 171 7.99 -8.52 14.02
CA ILE A 171 8.94 -7.76 13.20
C ILE A 171 8.40 -7.61 11.76
N LEU A 172 7.92 -8.70 11.17
CA LEU A 172 7.35 -8.70 9.83
C LEU A 172 6.17 -7.73 9.72
N GLY A 173 5.25 -7.78 10.70
CA GLY A 173 4.10 -6.88 10.77
C GLY A 173 4.50 -5.41 10.85
N VAL A 174 5.48 -5.07 11.70
CA VAL A 174 5.99 -3.71 11.85
C VAL A 174 6.62 -3.21 10.53
N LEU A 175 7.47 -4.01 9.91
CA LEU A 175 8.13 -3.66 8.64
C LEU A 175 7.10 -3.43 7.52
N VAL A 176 6.09 -4.30 7.42
CA VAL A 176 5.01 -4.16 6.43
C VAL A 176 4.18 -2.91 6.71
N HIS A 177 3.84 -2.63 7.98
CA HIS A 177 3.08 -1.44 8.34
C HIS A 177 3.79 -0.15 7.90
N TYR A 178 5.08 -0.01 8.21
CA TYR A 178 5.85 1.17 7.78
C TYR A 178 6.00 1.26 6.26
N SER A 179 6.25 0.12 5.58
CA SER A 179 6.33 0.08 4.12
C SER A 179 5.00 0.51 3.48
N ALA A 180 3.87 -0.03 3.95
CA ALA A 180 2.54 0.30 3.46
C ALA A 180 2.20 1.78 3.66
N ARG A 181 2.54 2.34 4.83
CA ARG A 181 2.31 3.76 5.12
C ARG A 181 3.05 4.68 4.15
N HIS A 182 4.35 4.45 3.95
CA HIS A 182 5.14 5.25 3.01
C HIS A 182 4.69 5.06 1.56
N PHE A 183 4.27 3.85 1.20
CA PHE A 183 3.69 3.58 -0.11
C PHE A 183 2.41 4.41 -0.36
N LEU A 184 1.51 4.43 0.63
CA LEU A 184 0.29 5.22 0.55
C LEU A 184 0.57 6.72 0.48
N ASP A 185 1.50 7.23 1.29
CA ASP A 185 1.90 8.63 1.22
C ASP A 185 2.48 8.98 -0.16
N ALA A 186 3.32 8.12 -0.75
CA ALA A 186 3.83 8.30 -2.10
C ALA A 186 2.72 8.31 -3.15
N MET A 187 1.75 7.40 -3.03
CA MET A 187 0.61 7.32 -3.93
C MET A 187 -0.28 8.55 -3.84
N LEU A 188 -0.59 9.02 -2.61
CA LEU A 188 -1.39 10.22 -2.37
C LEU A 188 -0.72 11.47 -2.93
N VAL A 189 0.58 11.65 -2.69
CA VAL A 189 1.34 12.79 -3.24
C VAL A 189 1.35 12.75 -4.76
N THR A 190 1.53 11.58 -5.36
CA THR A 190 1.50 11.41 -6.82
C THR A 190 0.12 11.73 -7.39
N TRP A 191 -0.94 11.31 -6.71
CA TRP A 191 -2.31 11.61 -7.10
C TRP A 191 -2.63 13.11 -6.99
N VAL A 192 -2.29 13.78 -5.87
CA VAL A 192 -2.44 15.23 -5.70
C VAL A 192 -1.73 15.98 -6.82
N ARG A 193 -0.50 15.57 -7.13
CA ARG A 193 0.27 16.17 -8.22
C ARG A 193 -0.41 16.01 -9.57
N SER A 194 -1.03 14.87 -9.85
CA SER A 194 -1.79 14.62 -11.07
C SER A 194 -3.03 15.52 -11.15
N VAL A 195 -3.73 15.73 -10.04
CA VAL A 195 -4.85 16.66 -9.94
C VAL A 195 -4.42 18.09 -10.20
N LEU A 196 -3.36 18.56 -9.53
CA LEU A 196 -2.83 19.94 -9.68
C LEU A 196 -2.32 20.22 -11.09
N SER A 197 -1.65 19.26 -11.73
CA SER A 197 -1.14 19.43 -13.10
C SER A 197 -2.25 19.59 -14.13
N GLY A 198 -3.44 19.06 -13.85
CA GLY A 198 -4.63 19.23 -14.70
C GLY A 198 -5.23 20.64 -14.65
N PHE A 199 -4.86 21.45 -13.64
CA PHE A 199 -5.40 22.82 -13.46
C PHE A 199 -4.45 23.95 -13.82
N ASP A 200 -3.21 23.66 -14.17
CA ASP A 200 -2.16 24.69 -14.34
C ASP A 200 -1.98 25.55 -13.06
N VAL A 201 -2.31 24.99 -11.89
CA VAL A 201 -2.20 25.67 -10.60
C VAL A 201 -0.73 25.71 -10.20
N VAL A 202 -0.16 26.89 -10.26
CA VAL A 202 1.15 27.17 -9.67
C VAL A 202 0.94 27.41 -8.18
N LEU A 203 1.50 26.52 -7.34
CA LEU A 203 1.57 26.79 -5.90
C LEU A 203 2.41 28.07 -5.69
N ALA A 204 1.78 29.14 -5.25
CA ALA A 204 2.51 30.35 -4.92
C ALA A 204 3.43 30.07 -3.73
N PRO A 205 4.69 30.56 -3.76
CA PRO A 205 5.54 30.50 -2.58
C PRO A 205 4.82 31.19 -1.42
N GLN A 206 4.79 30.54 -0.26
CA GLN A 206 4.34 31.19 0.96
C GLN A 206 5.36 32.27 1.28
N ASP A 207 4.93 33.55 1.19
CA ASP A 207 5.74 34.65 1.68
C ASP A 207 5.93 34.42 3.18
N GLU A 208 7.18 34.20 3.59
CA GLU A 208 7.57 34.16 4.99
C GLU A 208 7.41 35.56 5.56
N ASP A 209 6.31 35.78 6.31
CA ASP A 209 6.13 36.98 7.17
C ASP A 209 6.88 36.80 8.52
#